data_c5b41c0115486580c3962357dd8614cf
#
_entry.id   c5b41c0115486580c3962357dd8614cf
#
_cell.length_a   1.000
_cell.length_b   1.000
_cell.length_c   1.000
_cell.angle_alpha   90.00
_cell.angle_beta   90.00
_cell.angle_gamma   90.00
#
_symmetry.space_group_name_H-M   'P 1'
#
loop_
_entity.id
_entity.type
_entity.pdbx_description
1 polymer ?
#
loop_
_entity_poly.entity_id
_entity_poly.type
_entity_poly.pdbx_seq_one_letter_code
_entity_poly.pdbx_strand_id
1 'polypeptide(L)'
;MRALKQQLVYFGWEQALSCLFPVVIFTSLAVTQIVKLPILPRYDWLLIICLLMQWVMVRSGLETRDELKVITLFHLIGLALELFKVHMGSWSYPEEGYSKIAGVPLYSGFMYASVASYLCQAWRRLDVELVKWPPFWMVVPLASAIYLNFFIHHFWMDIRWWLSALVIIVFWQSWVTYKVNGTRYRMPLALSFVLIGFFIWIAENIATFFGAWKYPNQTETWSLVPLGKVSSWLLLVIVSFLIVATLKRVKGSNEGITGHLYTDKKQLN
;
A
#
# COMPACT_ATOMS: atom_id res chain seq x y z
N MET A 1 -9.70 23.65 -21.85
CA MET A 1 -10.57 22.69 -21.12
C MET A 1 -10.51 21.26 -21.68
N ARG A 2 -10.58 21.01 -23.00
CA ARG A 2 -10.50 19.64 -23.56
C ARG A 2 -9.18 18.92 -23.21
N ALA A 3 -8.02 19.60 -23.33
CA ALA A 3 -6.72 19.03 -22.99
C ALA A 3 -6.61 18.63 -21.51
N LEU A 4 -7.11 19.44 -20.57
CA LEU A 4 -7.10 19.12 -19.13
C LEU A 4 -7.99 17.91 -18.82
N LYS A 5 -9.19 17.84 -19.39
CA LYS A 5 -10.08 16.68 -19.25
C LYS A 5 -9.42 15.41 -19.77
N GLN A 6 -8.77 15.48 -20.91
CA GLN A 6 -8.05 14.33 -21.49
C GLN A 6 -6.91 13.88 -20.59
N GLN A 7 -6.10 14.79 -20.04
CA GLN A 7 -5.02 14.47 -19.10
C GLN A 7 -5.55 13.82 -17.82
N LEU A 8 -6.66 14.32 -17.26
CA LEU A 8 -7.30 13.71 -16.09
C LEU A 8 -7.82 12.28 -16.37
N VAL A 9 -8.39 12.05 -17.55
CA VAL A 9 -8.82 10.70 -17.97
C VAL A 9 -7.63 9.76 -18.08
N TYR A 10 -6.53 10.17 -18.73
CA TYR A 10 -5.31 9.35 -18.80
C TYR A 10 -4.73 9.08 -17.41
N PHE A 11 -4.64 10.09 -16.54
CA PHE A 11 -4.19 9.90 -15.16
C PHE A 11 -5.07 8.91 -14.40
N GLY A 12 -6.39 9.09 -14.47
CA GLY A 12 -7.35 8.15 -13.84
C GLY A 12 -7.21 6.73 -14.39
N TRP A 13 -6.98 6.57 -15.68
CA TRP A 13 -6.77 5.27 -16.30
C TRP A 13 -5.49 4.59 -15.80
N GLU A 14 -4.36 5.30 -15.76
CA GLU A 14 -3.11 4.75 -15.23
C GLU A 14 -3.21 4.41 -13.74
N GLN A 15 -3.94 5.21 -12.96
CA GLN A 15 -4.24 4.91 -11.57
C GLN A 15 -5.12 3.65 -11.43
N ALA A 16 -6.16 3.52 -12.23
CA ALA A 16 -7.03 2.34 -12.24
C ALA A 16 -6.25 1.05 -12.58
N LEU A 17 -5.36 1.11 -13.58
CA LEU A 17 -4.49 0.00 -13.92
C LEU A 17 -3.47 -0.32 -12.83
N SER A 18 -3.04 0.69 -12.07
CA SER A 18 -2.16 0.49 -10.91
C SER A 18 -2.89 -0.18 -9.73
N CYS A 19 -4.21 -0.03 -9.67
CA CYS A 19 -5.07 -0.64 -8.66
C CYS A 19 -5.57 -2.06 -9.02
N LEU A 20 -4.99 -2.72 -10.01
CA LEU A 20 -5.50 -4.02 -10.48
C LEU A 20 -5.60 -5.06 -9.35
N PHE A 21 -4.59 -5.21 -8.52
CA PHE A 21 -4.62 -6.13 -7.39
C PHE A 21 -5.65 -5.73 -6.33
N PRO A 22 -5.67 -4.48 -5.80
CA PRO A 22 -6.75 -4.01 -4.93
C PRO A 22 -8.16 -4.25 -5.50
N VAL A 23 -8.38 -3.97 -6.79
CA VAL A 23 -9.68 -4.16 -7.44
C VAL A 23 -10.11 -5.62 -7.42
N VAL A 24 -9.20 -6.56 -7.69
CA VAL A 24 -9.50 -8.00 -7.61
C VAL A 24 -9.87 -8.39 -6.18
N ILE A 25 -9.16 -7.90 -5.16
CA ILE A 25 -9.49 -8.18 -3.75
C ILE A 25 -10.89 -7.66 -3.42
N PHE A 26 -11.22 -6.40 -3.72
CA PHE A 26 -12.53 -5.83 -3.41
C PHE A 26 -13.66 -6.50 -4.17
N THR A 27 -13.44 -6.83 -5.45
CA THR A 27 -14.42 -7.59 -6.24
C THR A 27 -14.64 -8.98 -5.63
N SER A 28 -13.58 -9.65 -5.19
CA SER A 28 -13.67 -10.95 -4.54
C SER A 28 -14.40 -10.88 -3.20
N LEU A 29 -14.16 -9.83 -2.40
CA LEU A 29 -14.90 -9.59 -1.17
C LEU A 29 -16.39 -9.40 -1.43
N ALA A 30 -16.75 -8.61 -2.45
CA ALA A 30 -18.14 -8.39 -2.83
C ALA A 30 -18.81 -9.68 -3.35
N VAL A 31 -18.16 -10.36 -4.28
CA VAL A 31 -18.71 -11.59 -4.90
C VAL A 31 -18.87 -12.69 -3.86
N THR A 32 -17.87 -12.95 -3.02
CA THR A 32 -17.94 -14.00 -1.99
C THR A 32 -18.89 -13.66 -0.84
N GLN A 33 -19.29 -12.41 -0.69
CA GLN A 33 -20.34 -12.02 0.26
C GLN A 33 -21.74 -12.36 -0.28
N ILE A 34 -21.94 -12.20 -1.60
CA ILE A 34 -23.23 -12.41 -2.25
C ILE A 34 -23.42 -13.89 -2.62
N VAL A 35 -22.35 -14.49 -3.17
CA VAL A 35 -22.35 -15.88 -3.65
C VAL A 35 -21.64 -16.76 -2.62
N LYS A 36 -22.40 -17.64 -1.97
CA LYS A 36 -21.82 -18.64 -1.07
C LYS A 36 -21.13 -19.71 -1.91
N LEU A 37 -19.79 -19.68 -1.93
CA LEU A 37 -18.99 -20.68 -2.60
C LEU A 37 -18.99 -21.98 -1.76
N PRO A 38 -19.18 -23.16 -2.41
CA PRO A 38 -19.16 -24.44 -1.71
C PRO A 38 -17.74 -24.85 -1.31
N ILE A 39 -17.62 -25.87 -0.46
CA ILE A 39 -16.40 -26.62 -0.13
C ILE A 39 -15.52 -25.93 0.92
N LEU A 40 -15.18 -24.64 0.76
CA LEU A 40 -14.28 -23.92 1.66
C LEU A 40 -14.96 -22.72 2.30
N PRO A 41 -14.58 -22.36 3.53
CA PRO A 41 -14.94 -21.09 4.13
C PRO A 41 -14.52 -19.89 3.25
N ARG A 42 -15.22 -18.78 3.40
CA ARG A 42 -15.01 -17.57 2.58
C ARG A 42 -13.58 -17.04 2.63
N TYR A 43 -12.98 -17.00 3.80
CA TYR A 43 -11.60 -16.48 3.97
C TYR A 43 -10.55 -17.33 3.26
N ASP A 44 -10.80 -18.63 3.12
CA ASP A 44 -9.90 -19.54 2.41
C ASP A 44 -10.03 -19.34 0.88
N TRP A 45 -11.23 -19.09 0.38
CA TRP A 45 -11.43 -18.67 -1.02
C TRP A 45 -10.73 -17.35 -1.32
N LEU A 46 -10.83 -16.36 -0.44
CA LEU A 46 -10.14 -15.08 -0.59
C LEU A 46 -8.61 -15.27 -0.64
N LEU A 47 -8.07 -16.15 0.19
CA LEU A 47 -6.65 -16.48 0.16
C LEU A 47 -6.24 -17.10 -1.18
N ILE A 48 -6.99 -18.08 -1.68
CA ILE A 48 -6.72 -18.72 -2.98
C ILE A 48 -6.75 -17.68 -4.10
N ILE A 49 -7.75 -16.81 -4.12
CA ILE A 49 -7.87 -15.75 -5.15
C ILE A 49 -6.68 -14.78 -5.07
N CYS A 50 -6.26 -14.37 -3.87
CA CYS A 50 -5.10 -13.50 -3.70
C CYS A 50 -3.80 -14.15 -4.20
N LEU A 51 -3.58 -15.43 -3.87
CA LEU A 51 -2.40 -16.19 -4.33
C LEU A 51 -2.41 -16.35 -5.85
N LEU A 52 -3.57 -16.68 -6.42
CA LEU A 52 -3.74 -16.82 -7.87
C LEU A 52 -3.48 -15.49 -8.58
N MET A 53 -4.04 -14.40 -8.06
CA MET A 53 -3.82 -13.07 -8.60
C MET A 53 -2.35 -12.67 -8.54
N GLN A 54 -1.67 -12.90 -7.42
CA GLN A 54 -0.24 -12.63 -7.28
C GLN A 54 0.58 -13.44 -8.30
N TRP A 55 0.26 -14.70 -8.48
CA TRP A 55 0.90 -15.55 -9.49
C TRP A 55 0.67 -15.02 -10.91
N VAL A 56 -0.57 -14.61 -11.26
CA VAL A 56 -0.90 -14.01 -12.56
C VAL A 56 -0.14 -12.72 -12.78
N MET A 57 -0.06 -11.83 -11.79
CA MET A 57 0.66 -10.56 -11.88
C MET A 57 2.15 -10.76 -12.22
N VAL A 58 2.78 -11.73 -11.58
CA VAL A 58 4.20 -12.06 -11.83
C VAL A 58 4.35 -12.78 -13.18
N ARG A 59 3.47 -13.72 -13.49
CA ARG A 59 3.57 -14.54 -14.69
C ARG A 59 3.30 -13.75 -15.98
N SER A 60 2.41 -12.76 -15.91
CA SER A 60 2.10 -11.83 -17.01
C SER A 60 3.14 -10.72 -17.18
N GLY A 61 4.13 -10.59 -16.27
CA GLY A 61 5.12 -9.51 -16.30
C GLY A 61 4.57 -8.16 -15.80
N LEU A 62 3.33 -8.15 -15.25
CA LEU A 62 2.78 -6.95 -14.59
C LEU A 62 3.54 -6.62 -13.31
N GLU A 63 4.16 -7.59 -12.67
CA GLU A 63 5.07 -7.41 -11.54
C GLU A 63 6.40 -8.13 -11.78
N THR A 64 7.48 -7.50 -11.40
CA THR A 64 8.82 -8.09 -11.46
C THR A 64 9.08 -8.97 -10.23
N ARG A 65 10.08 -9.85 -10.32
CA ARG A 65 10.50 -10.67 -9.16
C ARG A 65 11.00 -9.82 -7.98
N ASP A 66 11.58 -8.66 -8.23
CA ASP A 66 12.02 -7.75 -7.17
C ASP A 66 10.84 -7.03 -6.51
N GLU A 67 9.84 -6.65 -7.31
CA GLU A 67 8.58 -6.12 -6.77
C GLU A 67 7.86 -7.19 -5.95
N LEU A 68 7.84 -8.46 -6.38
CA LEU A 68 7.28 -9.56 -5.61
C LEU A 68 7.93 -9.70 -4.22
N LYS A 69 9.26 -9.54 -4.10
CA LYS A 69 9.95 -9.57 -2.78
C LYS A 69 9.42 -8.47 -1.85
N VAL A 70 9.24 -7.27 -2.37
CA VAL A 70 8.67 -6.14 -1.61
C VAL A 70 7.23 -6.42 -1.23
N ILE A 71 6.41 -6.87 -2.16
CA ILE A 71 5.00 -7.22 -1.94
C ILE A 71 4.88 -8.33 -0.88
N THR A 72 5.75 -9.35 -0.94
CA THR A 72 5.84 -10.41 0.07
C THR A 72 6.24 -9.85 1.44
N LEU A 73 7.21 -8.94 1.50
CA LEU A 73 7.58 -8.27 2.74
C LEU A 73 6.39 -7.52 3.35
N PHE A 74 5.63 -6.80 2.53
CA PHE A 74 4.41 -6.11 2.98
C PHE A 74 3.34 -7.08 3.47
N HIS A 75 3.18 -8.22 2.80
CA HIS A 75 2.28 -9.27 3.28
C HIS A 75 2.67 -9.75 4.68
N LEU A 76 3.96 -10.03 4.92
CA LEU A 76 4.44 -10.50 6.21
C LEU A 76 4.32 -9.43 7.30
N ILE A 77 4.70 -8.19 7.00
CA ILE A 77 4.54 -7.07 7.93
C ILE A 77 3.06 -6.83 8.24
N GLY A 78 2.21 -6.82 7.21
CA GLY A 78 0.77 -6.66 7.36
C GLY A 78 0.15 -7.76 8.22
N LEU A 79 0.53 -9.01 7.99
CA LEU A 79 0.05 -10.13 8.79
C LEU A 79 0.48 -10.02 10.26
N ALA A 80 1.72 -9.61 10.53
CA ALA A 80 2.20 -9.37 11.89
C ALA A 80 1.42 -8.24 12.59
N LEU A 81 1.12 -7.14 11.86
CA LEU A 81 0.28 -6.05 12.34
C LEU A 81 -1.15 -6.53 12.65
N GLU A 82 -1.73 -7.35 11.78
CA GLU A 82 -3.06 -7.92 11.97
C GLU A 82 -3.14 -8.82 13.21
N LEU A 83 -2.17 -9.72 13.38
CA LEU A 83 -2.08 -10.58 14.56
C LEU A 83 -2.04 -9.75 15.86
N PHE A 84 -1.21 -8.71 15.89
CA PHE A 84 -1.13 -7.81 17.04
C PHE A 84 -2.45 -7.06 17.27
N LYS A 85 -3.04 -6.46 16.24
CA LYS A 85 -4.25 -5.63 16.37
C LYS A 85 -5.49 -6.43 16.73
N VAL A 86 -5.63 -7.64 16.20
CA VAL A 86 -6.71 -8.56 16.58
C VAL A 86 -6.53 -9.01 18.03
N HIS A 87 -5.30 -9.33 18.46
CA HIS A 87 -5.00 -9.64 19.85
C HIS A 87 -5.35 -8.47 20.80
N MET A 88 -5.12 -7.22 20.39
CA MET A 88 -5.47 -6.02 21.13
C MET A 88 -6.96 -5.64 21.02
N GLY A 89 -7.79 -6.42 20.34
CA GLY A 89 -9.22 -6.15 20.18
C GLY A 89 -9.56 -4.93 19.32
N SER A 90 -8.61 -4.46 18.49
CA SER A 90 -8.83 -3.29 17.62
C SER A 90 -9.88 -3.55 16.53
N TRP A 91 -9.95 -4.77 16.05
CA TRP A 91 -10.95 -5.32 15.12
C TRP A 91 -10.94 -6.85 15.18
N SER A 92 -11.89 -7.49 14.50
CA SER A 92 -12.03 -8.94 14.49
C SER A 92 -12.39 -9.46 13.08
N TYR A 93 -12.11 -10.75 12.88
CA TYR A 93 -12.51 -11.52 11.71
C TYR A 93 -13.55 -12.56 12.15
N PRO A 94 -14.85 -12.26 12.04
CA PRO A 94 -15.90 -13.08 12.68
C PRO A 94 -16.17 -14.41 11.96
N GLU A 95 -15.88 -14.51 10.66
CA GLU A 95 -16.17 -15.72 9.90
C GLU A 95 -15.13 -16.82 10.16
N GLU A 96 -15.52 -18.06 9.94
CA GLU A 96 -14.62 -19.21 10.02
C GLU A 96 -13.65 -19.26 8.84
N GLY A 97 -12.54 -19.98 9.01
CA GLY A 97 -11.53 -20.20 7.98
C GLY A 97 -10.45 -21.15 8.48
N TYR A 98 -10.05 -22.11 7.64
CA TYR A 98 -8.96 -23.03 7.92
C TYR A 98 -7.60 -22.33 7.89
N SER A 99 -7.46 -21.27 7.09
CA SER A 99 -6.25 -20.47 6.97
C SER A 99 -6.14 -19.35 8.02
N LYS A 100 -6.81 -19.48 9.17
CA LYS A 100 -6.68 -18.51 10.28
C LYS A 100 -5.59 -18.91 11.26
N ILE A 101 -4.77 -17.95 11.63
CA ILE A 101 -3.76 -18.07 12.69
C ILE A 101 -4.11 -17.07 13.79
N ALA A 102 -4.32 -17.53 15.03
CA ALA A 102 -4.70 -16.68 16.16
C ALA A 102 -5.88 -15.73 15.85
N GLY A 103 -6.89 -16.22 15.14
CA GLY A 103 -8.07 -15.46 14.77
C GLY A 103 -7.93 -14.57 13.52
N VAL A 104 -6.75 -14.49 12.91
CA VAL A 104 -6.45 -13.70 11.72
C VAL A 104 -6.34 -14.58 10.48
N PRO A 105 -7.14 -14.36 9.43
CA PRO A 105 -7.05 -15.10 8.19
C PRO A 105 -5.83 -14.64 7.37
N LEU A 106 -5.11 -15.58 6.76
CA LEU A 106 -3.88 -15.28 6.01
C LEU A 106 -4.11 -14.32 4.81
N TYR A 107 -5.32 -14.26 4.24
CA TYR A 107 -5.60 -13.30 3.16
C TYR A 107 -5.45 -11.84 3.62
N SER A 108 -5.60 -11.54 4.92
CA SER A 108 -5.52 -10.18 5.45
C SER A 108 -4.16 -9.51 5.17
N GLY A 109 -3.08 -10.26 5.17
CA GLY A 109 -1.77 -9.76 4.77
C GLY A 109 -1.72 -9.27 3.32
N PHE A 110 -2.56 -9.83 2.42
CA PHE A 110 -2.64 -9.37 1.04
C PHE A 110 -3.30 -8.00 0.89
N MET A 111 -4.06 -7.54 1.87
CA MET A 111 -4.57 -6.17 1.88
C MET A 111 -3.40 -5.17 1.90
N TYR A 112 -2.38 -5.42 2.71
CA TYR A 112 -1.15 -4.62 2.76
C TYR A 112 -0.27 -4.84 1.52
N ALA A 113 -0.14 -6.08 1.09
CA ALA A 113 0.58 -6.43 -0.14
C ALA A 113 -0.01 -5.71 -1.36
N SER A 114 -1.33 -5.51 -1.41
CA SER A 114 -1.99 -4.79 -2.49
C SER A 114 -1.62 -3.31 -2.55
N VAL A 115 -1.35 -2.67 -1.40
CA VAL A 115 -0.82 -1.30 -1.34
C VAL A 115 0.59 -1.25 -1.93
N ALA A 116 1.45 -2.22 -1.61
CA ALA A 116 2.79 -2.31 -2.20
C ALA A 116 2.73 -2.54 -3.71
N SER A 117 1.85 -3.44 -4.17
CA SER A 117 1.58 -3.68 -5.59
C SER A 117 1.17 -2.38 -6.30
N TYR A 118 0.18 -1.66 -5.73
CA TYR A 118 -0.24 -0.36 -6.25
C TYR A 118 0.93 0.62 -6.36
N LEU A 119 1.72 0.78 -5.29
CA LEU A 119 2.87 1.71 -5.29
C LEU A 119 3.90 1.34 -6.37
N CYS A 120 4.23 0.07 -6.52
CA CYS A 120 5.17 -0.41 -7.54
C CYS A 120 4.64 -0.17 -8.96
N GLN A 121 3.35 -0.45 -9.21
CA GLN A 121 2.69 -0.22 -10.49
C GLN A 121 2.60 1.27 -10.82
N ALA A 122 2.12 2.10 -9.89
CA ALA A 122 2.02 3.55 -10.07
C ALA A 122 3.39 4.18 -10.33
N TRP A 123 4.43 3.74 -9.61
CA TRP A 123 5.80 4.21 -9.82
C TRP A 123 6.28 4.00 -11.24
N ARG A 124 6.05 2.82 -11.79
CA ARG A 124 6.49 2.45 -13.13
C ARG A 124 5.63 3.08 -14.23
N ARG A 125 4.30 3.04 -14.08
CA ARG A 125 3.35 3.55 -15.08
C ARG A 125 3.41 5.05 -15.24
N LEU A 126 3.60 5.76 -14.15
CA LEU A 126 3.64 7.22 -14.13
C LEU A 126 5.07 7.79 -14.19
N ASP A 127 6.08 6.94 -14.37
CA ASP A 127 7.51 7.37 -14.40
C ASP A 127 7.81 8.31 -13.23
N VAL A 128 7.55 7.80 -12.00
CA VAL A 128 7.63 8.61 -10.77
C VAL A 128 9.07 8.87 -10.39
N GLU A 129 9.39 10.13 -10.14
CA GLU A 129 10.68 10.58 -9.61
C GLU A 129 10.48 11.42 -8.35
N LEU A 130 11.42 11.32 -7.42
CA LEU A 130 11.43 12.09 -6.18
C LEU A 130 12.45 13.21 -6.25
N VAL A 131 12.01 14.41 -5.96
CA VAL A 131 12.83 15.62 -5.95
C VAL A 131 12.99 16.13 -4.53
N LYS A 132 14.21 16.48 -4.14
CA LYS A 132 14.58 16.95 -2.80
C LYS A 132 14.17 15.97 -1.68
N TRP A 133 14.62 14.74 -1.79
CA TRP A 133 14.41 13.73 -0.77
C TRP A 133 15.16 14.08 0.52
N PRO A 134 14.53 13.98 1.70
CA PRO A 134 15.21 14.24 2.97
C PRO A 134 16.33 13.23 3.23
N PRO A 135 17.34 13.57 4.02
CA PRO A 135 18.42 12.65 4.36
C PRO A 135 17.91 11.46 5.20
N PHE A 136 18.55 10.30 5.06
CA PHE A 136 18.15 9.07 5.74
C PHE A 136 18.09 9.17 7.26
N TRP A 137 18.97 9.96 7.87
CA TRP A 137 18.98 10.17 9.32
C TRP A 137 17.72 10.88 9.86
N MET A 138 16.94 11.55 9.01
CA MET A 138 15.62 12.10 9.38
C MET A 138 14.49 11.10 9.07
N VAL A 139 14.58 10.44 7.93
CA VAL A 139 13.54 9.58 7.41
C VAL A 139 13.41 8.28 8.20
N VAL A 140 14.54 7.63 8.52
CA VAL A 140 14.54 6.35 9.24
C VAL A 140 14.00 6.49 10.67
N PRO A 141 14.45 7.45 11.50
CA PRO A 141 13.85 7.62 12.83
C PRO A 141 12.38 7.98 12.80
N LEU A 142 11.95 8.80 11.84
CA LEU A 142 10.54 9.15 11.66
C LEU A 142 9.71 7.91 11.31
N ALA A 143 10.15 7.10 10.35
CA ALA A 143 9.48 5.85 9.99
C ALA A 143 9.42 4.87 11.18
N SER A 144 10.52 4.74 11.93
CA SER A 144 10.58 3.92 13.14
C SER A 144 9.63 4.40 14.21
N ALA A 145 9.56 5.71 14.46
CA ALA A 145 8.63 6.31 15.42
C ALA A 145 7.16 6.08 15.02
N ILE A 146 6.84 6.16 13.73
CA ILE A 146 5.49 5.85 13.21
C ILE A 146 5.12 4.39 13.50
N TYR A 147 6.03 3.45 13.20
CA TYR A 147 5.79 2.02 13.50
C TYR A 147 5.66 1.77 15.00
N LEU A 148 6.55 2.33 15.80
CA LEU A 148 6.50 2.19 17.25
C LEU A 148 5.18 2.73 17.81
N ASN A 149 4.73 3.92 17.38
CA ASN A 149 3.44 4.46 17.82
C ASN A 149 2.28 3.55 17.44
N PHE A 150 2.33 2.89 16.27
CA PHE A 150 1.26 1.97 15.85
C PHE A 150 1.09 0.77 16.79
N PHE A 151 2.16 0.31 17.43
CA PHE A 151 2.12 -0.74 18.45
C PHE A 151 1.87 -0.21 19.86
N ILE A 152 2.55 0.87 20.23
CA ILE A 152 2.64 1.34 21.62
C ILE A 152 1.42 2.17 22.05
N HIS A 153 0.67 2.78 21.13
CA HIS A 153 -0.48 3.64 21.46
C HIS A 153 -1.61 2.92 22.25
N HIS A 154 -1.60 1.60 22.34
CA HIS A 154 -2.48 0.83 23.21
C HIS A 154 -2.05 0.88 24.67
N PHE A 155 -0.79 1.16 24.95
CA PHE A 155 -0.18 1.13 26.29
C PHE A 155 0.28 2.51 26.74
N TRP A 156 0.42 3.44 25.79
CA TRP A 156 0.92 4.79 26.03
C TRP A 156 0.11 5.81 25.22
N MET A 157 0.51 7.09 25.35
CA MET A 157 -0.11 8.22 24.64
C MET A 157 0.03 8.05 23.11
N ASP A 158 -1.07 8.27 22.41
CA ASP A 158 -1.09 8.27 20.96
C ASP A 158 -0.55 9.60 20.41
N ILE A 159 0.63 9.56 19.81
CA ILE A 159 1.33 10.72 19.24
C ILE A 159 1.13 10.86 17.73
N ARG A 160 0.13 10.18 17.13
CA ARG A 160 -0.10 10.17 15.67
C ARG A 160 -0.17 11.56 15.06
N TRP A 161 -0.78 12.53 15.72
CA TRP A 161 -0.92 13.89 15.23
C TRP A 161 0.41 14.63 15.19
N TRP A 162 1.26 14.43 16.20
CA TRP A 162 2.62 14.95 16.23
C TRP A 162 3.49 14.34 15.13
N LEU A 163 3.36 13.04 14.92
CA LEU A 163 4.05 12.35 13.82
C LEU A 163 3.56 12.84 12.46
N SER A 164 2.27 13.07 12.28
CA SER A 164 1.71 13.63 11.05
C SER A 164 2.24 15.05 10.77
N ALA A 165 2.31 15.90 11.78
CA ALA A 165 2.92 17.23 11.67
C ALA A 165 4.42 17.14 11.31
N LEU A 166 5.16 16.23 11.97
CA LEU A 166 6.57 16.01 11.70
C LEU A 166 6.83 15.50 10.27
N VAL A 167 5.95 14.64 9.74
CA VAL A 167 5.99 14.22 8.34
C VAL A 167 5.87 15.43 7.42
N ILE A 168 4.91 16.32 7.65
CA ILE A 168 4.74 17.51 6.83
C ILE A 168 6.02 18.38 6.88
N ILE A 169 6.61 18.55 8.06
CA ILE A 169 7.84 19.34 8.24
C ILE A 169 9.02 18.70 7.51
N VAL A 170 9.26 17.39 7.69
CA VAL A 170 10.38 16.67 7.09
C VAL A 170 10.28 16.65 5.56
N PHE A 171 9.06 16.48 5.02
CA PHE A 171 8.82 16.39 3.58
C PHE A 171 8.35 17.70 2.95
N TRP A 172 8.42 18.83 3.65
CA TRP A 172 7.96 20.15 3.18
C TRP A 172 8.52 20.56 1.82
N GLN A 173 9.80 20.29 1.59
CA GLN A 173 10.47 20.62 0.33
C GLN A 173 10.47 19.48 -0.69
N SER A 174 9.90 18.34 -0.35
CA SER A 174 9.92 17.17 -1.20
C SER A 174 8.76 17.19 -2.20
N TRP A 175 9.08 16.86 -3.44
CA TRP A 175 8.12 16.80 -4.52
C TRP A 175 8.15 15.43 -5.18
N VAL A 176 6.99 15.00 -5.62
CA VAL A 176 6.86 13.88 -6.54
C VAL A 176 6.60 14.44 -7.94
N THR A 177 7.38 14.02 -8.92
CA THR A 177 7.12 14.28 -10.33
C THR A 177 6.62 12.99 -10.97
N TYR A 178 5.69 13.13 -11.89
CA TYR A 178 5.08 12.00 -12.58
C TYR A 178 4.68 12.40 -14.00
N LYS A 179 4.61 11.40 -14.90
CA LYS A 179 4.34 11.61 -16.31
C LYS A 179 2.96 11.08 -16.68
N VAL A 180 2.17 11.90 -17.36
CA VAL A 180 0.86 11.51 -17.87
C VAL A 180 0.80 11.90 -19.34
N ASN A 181 0.57 10.93 -20.22
CA ASN A 181 0.44 11.15 -21.66
C ASN A 181 1.54 12.08 -22.23
N GLY A 182 2.80 11.78 -21.90
CA GLY A 182 3.96 12.55 -22.37
C GLY A 182 4.26 13.83 -21.61
N THR A 183 3.33 14.36 -20.80
CA THR A 183 3.50 15.60 -20.03
C THR A 183 3.93 15.27 -18.60
N ARG A 184 4.95 15.96 -18.09
CA ARG A 184 5.44 15.78 -16.71
C ARG A 184 4.76 16.78 -15.78
N TYR A 185 4.20 16.27 -14.69
CA TYR A 185 3.56 17.03 -13.63
C TYR A 185 4.34 16.89 -12.34
N ARG A 186 4.07 17.78 -11.38
CA ARG A 186 4.63 17.68 -10.03
C ARG A 186 3.59 18.04 -8.98
N MET A 187 3.69 17.40 -7.81
CA MET A 187 2.91 17.79 -6.63
C MET A 187 3.77 17.67 -5.37
N PRO A 188 3.42 18.38 -4.29
CA PRO A 188 4.06 18.16 -2.99
C PRO A 188 3.93 16.70 -2.56
N LEU A 189 5.02 16.09 -2.09
CA LEU A 189 5.00 14.68 -1.68
C LEU A 189 4.03 14.45 -0.52
N ALA A 190 3.96 15.38 0.44
CA ALA A 190 3.00 15.31 1.55
C ALA A 190 1.54 15.24 1.05
N LEU A 191 1.19 15.96 -0.03
CA LEU A 191 -0.16 15.89 -0.62
C LEU A 191 -0.44 14.50 -1.20
N SER A 192 0.54 13.87 -1.86
CA SER A 192 0.35 12.50 -2.38
C SER A 192 0.08 11.50 -1.25
N PHE A 193 0.74 11.63 -0.10
CA PHE A 193 0.48 10.80 1.08
C PHE A 193 -0.96 10.98 1.60
N VAL A 194 -1.43 12.23 1.69
CA VAL A 194 -2.82 12.52 2.13
C VAL A 194 -3.83 11.92 1.16
N LEU A 195 -3.62 12.07 -0.13
CA LEU A 195 -4.52 11.53 -1.16
C LEU A 195 -4.56 10.00 -1.12
N ILE A 196 -3.41 9.34 -1.05
CA ILE A 196 -3.35 7.87 -0.97
C ILE A 196 -4.03 7.40 0.33
N GLY A 197 -3.72 8.01 1.48
CA GLY A 197 -4.36 7.67 2.76
C GLY A 197 -5.88 7.86 2.74
N PHE A 198 -6.38 8.89 2.07
CA PHE A 198 -7.81 9.11 1.88
C PHE A 198 -8.45 8.00 1.02
N PHE A 199 -7.83 7.63 -0.10
CA PHE A 199 -8.34 6.53 -0.93
C PHE A 199 -8.28 5.17 -0.22
N ILE A 200 -7.26 4.93 0.61
CA ILE A 200 -7.22 3.72 1.45
C ILE A 200 -8.36 3.73 2.47
N TRP A 201 -8.70 4.88 3.07
CA TRP A 201 -9.85 4.99 3.96
C TRP A 201 -11.17 4.69 3.22
N ILE A 202 -11.35 5.15 1.98
CA ILE A 202 -12.51 4.74 1.15
C ILE A 202 -12.52 3.22 0.94
N ALA A 203 -11.37 2.66 0.56
CA ALA A 203 -11.21 1.24 0.36
C ALA A 203 -11.52 0.41 1.62
N GLU A 204 -11.11 0.91 2.79
CA GLU A 204 -11.43 0.31 4.09
C GLU A 204 -12.93 0.30 4.39
N ASN A 205 -13.65 1.37 4.06
CA ASN A 205 -15.09 1.42 4.18
C ASN A 205 -15.77 0.38 3.27
N ILE A 206 -15.29 0.23 2.04
CA ILE A 206 -15.77 -0.80 1.11
C ILE A 206 -15.49 -2.20 1.67
N ALA A 207 -14.27 -2.45 2.16
CA ALA A 207 -13.88 -3.75 2.70
C ALA A 207 -14.71 -4.14 3.94
N THR A 208 -14.91 -3.23 4.88
CA THR A 208 -15.72 -3.48 6.08
C THR A 208 -17.20 -3.63 5.74
N PHE A 209 -17.73 -2.89 4.75
CA PHE A 209 -19.09 -3.06 4.25
C PHE A 209 -19.31 -4.47 3.70
N PHE A 210 -18.36 -5.02 2.98
CA PHE A 210 -18.39 -6.40 2.50
C PHE A 210 -17.90 -7.44 3.52
N GLY A 211 -17.74 -7.07 4.79
CA GLY A 211 -17.44 -8.00 5.89
C GLY A 211 -16.05 -8.61 5.83
N ALA A 212 -15.06 -7.92 5.29
CA ALA A 212 -13.66 -8.36 5.31
C ALA A 212 -13.16 -8.52 6.76
N TRP A 213 -13.46 -7.53 7.60
CA TRP A 213 -13.31 -7.52 9.06
C TRP A 213 -14.36 -6.61 9.68
N LYS A 214 -14.46 -6.60 11.01
CA LYS A 214 -15.37 -5.73 11.75
C LYS A 214 -14.63 -4.94 12.83
N TYR A 215 -14.94 -3.66 12.91
CA TYR A 215 -14.57 -2.82 14.05
C TYR A 215 -15.55 -3.01 15.22
N PRO A 216 -15.16 -2.69 16.47
CA PRO A 216 -16.05 -2.78 17.63
C PRO A 216 -17.37 -2.01 17.49
N ASN A 217 -17.36 -0.88 16.77
CA ASN A 217 -18.55 -0.08 16.47
C ASN A 217 -19.39 -0.62 15.30
N GLN A 218 -18.98 -1.70 14.67
CA GLN A 218 -19.64 -2.33 13.51
C GLN A 218 -20.18 -3.75 13.84
N THR A 219 -20.26 -4.12 15.11
CA THR A 219 -20.64 -5.47 15.51
C THR A 219 -22.10 -5.79 15.20
N GLU A 220 -23.02 -4.86 15.45
CA GLU A 220 -24.46 -5.03 15.19
C GLU A 220 -24.84 -4.61 13.78
N THR A 221 -24.49 -3.39 13.40
CA THR A 221 -24.76 -2.83 12.07
C THR A 221 -23.52 -2.16 11.52
N TRP A 222 -23.35 -2.19 10.19
CA TRP A 222 -22.25 -1.47 9.58
C TRP A 222 -22.41 0.04 9.75
N SER A 223 -21.32 0.69 10.08
CA SER A 223 -21.20 2.14 10.16
C SER A 223 -19.89 2.60 9.52
N LEU A 224 -19.83 3.86 9.11
CA LEU A 224 -18.62 4.44 8.50
C LEU A 224 -17.43 4.32 9.47
N VAL A 225 -16.29 3.93 8.90
CA VAL A 225 -15.01 3.94 9.59
C VAL A 225 -14.68 5.36 10.02
N PRO A 226 -14.36 5.62 11.31
CA PRO A 226 -14.11 6.97 11.80
C PRO A 226 -13.01 7.69 11.00
N LEU A 227 -13.24 8.95 10.64
CA LEU A 227 -12.28 9.79 9.90
C LEU A 227 -10.89 9.86 10.56
N GLY A 228 -10.80 9.71 11.88
CA GLY A 228 -9.52 9.61 12.59
C GLY A 228 -8.61 8.47 12.10
N LYS A 229 -9.17 7.46 11.43
CA LYS A 229 -8.40 6.39 10.79
C LYS A 229 -7.61 6.85 9.57
N VAL A 230 -8.01 7.94 8.91
CA VAL A 230 -7.25 8.52 7.79
C VAL A 230 -5.82 8.87 8.21
N SER A 231 -5.63 9.40 9.42
CA SER A 231 -4.29 9.70 9.95
C SER A 231 -3.44 8.45 10.15
N SER A 232 -4.05 7.35 10.58
CA SER A 232 -3.34 6.06 10.72
C SER A 232 -2.93 5.51 9.35
N TRP A 233 -3.80 5.59 8.36
CA TRP A 233 -3.50 5.20 6.98
C TRP A 233 -2.47 6.10 6.32
N LEU A 234 -2.54 7.41 6.55
CA LEU A 234 -1.52 8.35 6.12
C LEU A 234 -0.13 7.92 6.60
N LEU A 235 0.01 7.62 7.89
CA LEU A 235 1.28 7.20 8.47
C LEU A 235 1.75 5.84 7.92
N LEU A 236 0.84 4.88 7.73
CA LEU A 236 1.17 3.59 7.14
C LEU A 236 1.63 3.73 5.68
N VAL A 237 0.95 4.57 4.88
CA VAL A 237 1.35 4.87 3.50
C VAL A 237 2.75 5.45 3.44
N ILE A 238 3.10 6.36 4.36
CA ILE A 238 4.44 6.96 4.39
C ILE A 238 5.50 5.88 4.55
N VAL A 239 5.35 4.99 5.51
CA VAL A 239 6.32 3.90 5.70
C VAL A 239 6.36 2.98 4.48
N SER A 240 5.19 2.63 3.93
CA SER A 240 5.09 1.84 2.71
C SER A 240 5.84 2.49 1.55
N PHE A 241 5.59 3.77 1.34
CA PHE A 241 6.24 4.55 0.30
C PHE A 241 7.76 4.62 0.52
N LEU A 242 8.23 4.79 1.77
CA LEU A 242 9.65 4.83 2.11
C LEU A 242 10.37 3.52 1.74
N ILE A 243 9.74 2.37 2.01
CA ILE A 243 10.30 1.06 1.65
C ILE A 243 10.41 0.93 0.12
N VAL A 244 9.35 1.25 -0.62
CA VAL A 244 9.36 1.19 -2.09
C VAL A 244 10.36 2.19 -2.69
N ALA A 245 10.40 3.43 -2.20
CA ALA A 245 11.32 4.46 -2.67
C ALA A 245 12.79 4.07 -2.43
N THR A 246 13.11 3.48 -1.28
CA THR A 246 14.46 2.98 -0.97
C THR A 246 14.85 1.86 -1.94
N LEU A 247 13.96 0.90 -2.20
CA LEU A 247 14.21 -0.17 -3.17
C LEU A 247 14.54 0.40 -4.57
N LYS A 248 13.72 1.34 -5.05
CA LYS A 248 13.90 1.94 -6.38
C LYS A 248 15.22 2.74 -6.47
N ARG A 249 15.62 3.45 -5.41
CA ARG A 249 16.90 4.18 -5.36
C ARG A 249 18.11 3.26 -5.38
N VAL A 250 18.10 2.20 -4.58
CA VAL A 250 19.20 1.22 -4.53
C VAL A 250 19.36 0.55 -5.91
N LYS A 251 18.26 0.21 -6.57
CA LYS A 251 18.30 -0.40 -7.91
C LYS A 251 18.84 0.56 -8.96
N GLY A 252 18.37 1.81 -8.99
CA GLY A 252 18.86 2.83 -9.94
C GLY A 252 20.35 3.17 -9.73
N SER A 253 20.87 3.16 -8.51
CA SER A 253 22.28 3.33 -8.22
C SER A 253 23.12 2.16 -8.75
N ASN A 254 22.63 0.92 -8.61
CA ASN A 254 23.35 -0.27 -9.12
C ASN A 254 23.35 -0.34 -10.65
N GLU A 255 22.27 0.09 -11.32
CA GLU A 255 22.21 0.15 -12.78
C GLU A 255 23.14 1.24 -13.34
N GLY A 256 23.30 2.37 -12.65
CA GLY A 256 24.27 3.42 -12.97
C GLY A 256 25.73 2.94 -12.85
N ILE A 257 26.06 2.19 -11.80
CA ILE A 257 27.40 1.63 -11.60
C ILE A 257 27.73 0.56 -12.66
N THR A 258 26.78 -0.33 -12.98
CA THR A 258 26.98 -1.34 -14.04
C THR A 258 27.05 -0.71 -15.43
N GLY A 259 26.31 0.36 -15.71
CA GLY A 259 26.39 1.11 -16.97
C GLY A 259 27.78 1.75 -17.18
N HIS A 260 28.36 2.35 -16.15
CA HIS A 260 29.73 2.91 -16.23
C HIS A 260 30.81 1.85 -16.45
N LEU A 261 30.69 0.67 -15.82
CA LEU A 261 31.66 -0.43 -16.01
C LEU A 261 31.60 -1.04 -17.41
N TYR A 262 30.45 -0.97 -18.10
CA TYR A 262 30.30 -1.47 -19.48
C TYR A 262 30.79 -0.46 -20.53
N THR A 263 30.71 0.84 -20.27
CA THR A 263 31.23 1.88 -21.15
C THR A 263 32.76 1.94 -21.12
N ASP A 264 33.37 1.80 -19.93
CA ASP A 264 34.85 1.77 -19.81
C ASP A 264 35.48 0.54 -20.48
N LYS A 265 34.81 -0.63 -20.49
CA LYS A 265 35.31 -1.81 -21.21
C LYS A 265 35.21 -1.71 -22.73
N LYS A 266 34.35 -0.85 -23.28
CA LYS A 266 34.25 -0.62 -24.75
C LYS A 266 35.23 0.41 -25.26
N GLN A 267 35.88 1.20 -24.42
CA GLN A 267 36.92 2.13 -24.81
C GLN A 267 38.34 1.55 -24.71
N LEU A 268 38.50 0.33 -24.19
CA LEU A 268 39.78 -0.36 -24.00
C LEU A 268 40.00 -1.53 -25.01
N ASN A 269 39.12 -1.70 -25.97
CA ASN A 269 39.22 -2.60 -27.11
C ASN A 269 39.06 -1.79 -28.41
#